data_cd61c0853721f7bb46c73c107245af2a
#
_entry.id   cd61c0853721f7bb46c73c107245af2a
#
_cell.length_a   1.000
_cell.length_b   1.000
_cell.length_c   1.000
_cell.angle_alpha   90.00
_cell.angle_beta   90.00
_cell.angle_gamma   90.00
#
_symmetry.space_group_name_H-M   'P 1'
#
loop_
_entity.id
_entity.type
_entity.pdbx_description
1 polymer ?
#
loop_
_entity_poly.entity_id
_entity_poly.type
_entity_poly.pdbx_seq_one_letter_code
_entity_poly.pdbx_strand_id
1 'polypeptide(L)'
;MSAATKKIETFFTIDMPYRERMEIRRTVFVGGDAPRVAVVAGVHGDELEGLYVCHRLAVWLDELQRTSPDSLLGNIELYPAINTLGLDTLTRGLPVFDTDLNRAFPGSAGGPLPERLAAALMTALSGSALVVDIHASNIYLREIPQVRINQEFDDLLVPIARRMNLDLIWLHGAATVLETTVAHSLNSCGTPCLVAEMGVGMRITPHYCDQLVAGILNVWKDLGVLAPDVSVPEASHVPLIADDSNVHYLNAQTSGMFIPAASHWTDVRCGEVLGTIVSPFQGDILSEVRSPVDGVLFTLREYPLVYEGSLMARVMGRKGGRS
;
A
#
# COMPACT_ATOMS: atom_id res chain seq x y z
N MET A 1 32.94 -8.78 -12.80
CA MET A 1 31.73 -8.47 -12.03
C MET A 1 31.15 -9.78 -11.52
N SER A 2 30.74 -9.87 -10.25
CA SER A 2 30.08 -11.08 -9.74
C SER A 2 28.71 -11.17 -10.40
N ALA A 3 28.33 -12.35 -10.91
CA ALA A 3 27.01 -12.56 -11.47
C ALA A 3 25.94 -12.19 -10.44
N ALA A 4 24.90 -11.51 -10.86
CA ALA A 4 23.75 -11.17 -10.00
C ALA A 4 23.20 -12.43 -9.33
N THR A 5 23.01 -12.41 -8.03
CA THR A 5 22.60 -13.59 -7.24
C THR A 5 21.34 -13.31 -6.44
N LYS A 6 20.40 -14.26 -6.51
CA LYS A 6 19.20 -14.29 -5.65
C LYS A 6 19.48 -15.04 -4.37
N LYS A 7 19.09 -14.50 -3.22
CA LYS A 7 19.16 -15.15 -1.92
C LYS A 7 17.84 -15.01 -1.19
N ILE A 8 17.45 -16.06 -0.48
CA ILE A 8 16.34 -15.99 0.50
C ILE A 8 16.99 -16.05 1.87
N GLU A 9 16.77 -15.03 2.67
CA GLU A 9 17.43 -14.86 3.97
C GLU A 9 16.38 -14.72 5.07
N THR A 10 16.67 -15.29 6.24
CA THR A 10 15.90 -15.00 7.44
C THR A 10 16.26 -13.60 7.92
N PHE A 11 15.25 -12.72 7.88
CA PHE A 11 15.36 -11.34 8.29
C PHE A 11 15.17 -11.19 9.80
N PHE A 12 14.18 -11.88 10.36
CA PHE A 12 13.82 -11.83 11.77
C PHE A 12 13.33 -13.19 12.24
N THR A 13 13.52 -13.48 13.53
CA THR A 13 13.15 -14.76 14.14
C THR A 13 12.30 -14.53 15.39
N ILE A 14 11.24 -15.32 15.52
CA ILE A 14 10.35 -15.30 16.67
C ILE A 14 10.46 -16.66 17.38
N ASP A 15 10.94 -16.66 18.61
CA ASP A 15 10.92 -17.85 19.47
C ASP A 15 9.50 -18.07 20.01
N MET A 16 8.90 -19.19 19.61
CA MET A 16 7.53 -19.51 20.00
C MET A 16 7.52 -20.35 21.28
N PRO A 17 6.55 -20.15 22.23
CA PRO A 17 6.61 -20.79 23.55
C PRO A 17 6.58 -22.32 23.54
N TYR A 18 5.90 -22.93 22.57
CA TYR A 18 5.60 -24.37 22.57
C TYR A 18 5.83 -25.05 21.23
N ARG A 19 6.47 -24.38 20.28
CA ARG A 19 6.71 -24.91 18.93
C ARG A 19 8.01 -24.37 18.37
N GLU A 20 8.34 -24.83 17.17
CA GLU A 20 9.53 -24.39 16.46
C GLU A 20 9.57 -22.87 16.28
N ARG A 21 10.77 -22.38 16.13
CA ARG A 21 11.07 -20.98 15.82
C ARG A 21 10.39 -20.58 14.51
N MET A 22 9.72 -19.44 14.51
CA MET A 22 9.17 -18.86 13.30
C MET A 22 10.15 -17.86 12.68
N GLU A 23 10.30 -17.94 11.37
CA GLU A 23 11.19 -17.08 10.60
C GLU A 23 10.39 -16.14 9.70
N ILE A 24 10.76 -14.85 9.74
CA ILE A 24 10.32 -13.87 8.74
C ILE A 24 11.44 -13.74 7.73
N ARG A 25 11.13 -13.95 6.45
CA ARG A 25 12.11 -14.04 5.37
C ARG A 25 11.99 -12.88 4.40
N ARG A 26 13.13 -12.52 3.79
CA ARG A 26 13.22 -11.60 2.67
C ARG A 26 13.90 -12.28 1.49
N THR A 27 13.63 -11.77 0.29
CA THR A 27 14.38 -12.12 -0.91
C THR A 27 15.28 -10.96 -1.30
N VAL A 28 16.56 -11.25 -1.50
CA VAL A 28 17.57 -10.26 -1.90
C VAL A 28 18.09 -10.62 -3.28
N PHE A 29 18.01 -9.66 -4.19
CA PHE A 29 18.65 -9.72 -5.49
C PHE A 29 19.88 -8.81 -5.45
N VAL A 30 21.07 -9.42 -5.51
CA VAL A 30 22.35 -8.73 -5.43
C VAL A 30 22.83 -8.43 -6.83
N GLY A 31 22.99 -7.16 -7.16
CA GLY A 31 23.57 -6.66 -8.42
C GLY A 31 24.95 -6.04 -8.20
N GLY A 32 25.12 -4.80 -8.61
CA GLY A 32 26.36 -4.03 -8.48
C GLY A 32 26.36 -3.03 -7.32
N ASP A 33 27.12 -1.95 -7.47
CA ASP A 33 27.32 -0.91 -6.45
C ASP A 33 26.31 0.25 -6.55
N ALA A 34 25.34 0.18 -7.48
CA ALA A 34 24.27 1.15 -7.59
C ALA A 34 23.33 1.11 -6.36
N PRO A 35 22.40 2.06 -6.21
CA PRO A 35 21.58 2.18 -5.02
C PRO A 35 20.82 0.90 -4.66
N ARG A 36 20.56 0.73 -3.36
CA ARG A 36 19.69 -0.31 -2.82
C ARG A 36 18.26 0.23 -2.73
N VAL A 37 17.30 -0.59 -3.11
CA VAL A 37 15.86 -0.32 -3.00
C VAL A 37 15.15 -1.48 -2.30
N ALA A 38 14.00 -1.21 -1.68
CA ALA A 38 13.23 -2.22 -1.00
C ALA A 38 11.73 -2.12 -1.27
N VAL A 39 11.04 -3.25 -1.22
CA VAL A 39 9.58 -3.36 -1.24
C VAL A 39 9.16 -4.11 0.01
N VAL A 40 8.23 -3.53 0.76
CA VAL A 40 7.67 -4.11 1.99
C VAL A 40 6.19 -4.39 1.78
N ALA A 41 5.72 -5.52 2.26
CA ALA A 41 4.32 -5.93 2.20
C ALA A 41 3.95 -6.82 3.40
N GLY A 42 2.65 -7.01 3.61
CA GLY A 42 2.14 -7.87 4.66
C GLY A 42 2.49 -7.36 6.06
N VAL A 43 2.57 -6.06 6.26
CA VAL A 43 2.59 -5.42 7.58
C VAL A 43 1.26 -5.68 8.31
N HIS A 44 0.18 -5.70 7.55
CA HIS A 44 -1.12 -6.19 7.99
C HIS A 44 -1.40 -7.58 7.38
N GLY A 45 -1.93 -8.50 8.20
CA GLY A 45 -2.11 -9.88 7.78
C GLY A 45 -3.34 -10.15 6.92
N ASP A 46 -4.20 -9.18 6.74
CA ASP A 46 -5.37 -9.24 5.85
C ASP A 46 -5.16 -8.53 4.50
N GLU A 47 -3.94 -8.04 4.22
CA GLU A 47 -3.60 -7.28 3.01
C GLU A 47 -2.70 -8.10 2.09
N LEU A 48 -3.27 -8.66 1.02
CA LEU A 48 -2.59 -9.65 0.16
C LEU A 48 -2.04 -9.07 -1.16
N GLU A 49 -2.45 -7.87 -1.55
CA GLU A 49 -2.03 -7.23 -2.80
C GLU A 49 -0.51 -7.12 -2.90
N GLY A 50 0.15 -6.64 -1.82
CA GLY A 50 1.59 -6.47 -1.77
C GLY A 50 2.39 -7.77 -1.84
N LEU A 51 1.84 -8.88 -1.30
CA LEU A 51 2.46 -10.21 -1.42
C LEU A 51 2.52 -10.62 -2.90
N TYR A 52 1.42 -10.37 -3.63
CA TYR A 52 1.36 -10.69 -5.06
C TYR A 52 2.27 -9.77 -5.88
N VAL A 53 2.36 -8.48 -5.55
CA VAL A 53 3.33 -7.57 -6.18
C VAL A 53 4.77 -8.07 -5.98
N CYS A 54 5.15 -8.46 -4.74
CA CYS A 54 6.46 -9.04 -4.47
C CYS A 54 6.71 -10.31 -5.30
N HIS A 55 5.71 -11.19 -5.45
CA HIS A 55 5.79 -12.35 -6.33
C HIS A 55 6.07 -11.95 -7.78
N ARG A 56 5.31 -11.00 -8.34
CA ARG A 56 5.46 -10.55 -9.72
C ARG A 56 6.82 -9.91 -9.96
N LEU A 57 7.31 -9.09 -9.03
CA LEU A 57 8.66 -8.52 -9.08
C LEU A 57 9.74 -9.61 -9.03
N ALA A 58 9.59 -10.61 -8.15
CA ALA A 58 10.54 -11.71 -8.06
C ALA A 58 10.60 -12.53 -9.36
N VAL A 59 9.45 -12.83 -9.99
CA VAL A 59 9.39 -13.52 -11.29
C VAL A 59 10.09 -12.70 -12.37
N TRP A 60 9.83 -11.39 -12.43
CA TRP A 60 10.45 -10.51 -13.41
C TRP A 60 11.97 -10.41 -13.21
N LEU A 61 12.43 -10.29 -11.96
CA LEU A 61 13.85 -10.23 -11.61
C LEU A 61 14.58 -11.56 -11.88
N ASP A 62 13.94 -12.70 -11.63
CA ASP A 62 14.49 -14.02 -11.98
C ASP A 62 14.71 -14.13 -13.49
N GLU A 63 13.79 -13.63 -14.30
CA GLU A 63 13.94 -13.61 -15.76
C GLU A 63 15.04 -12.64 -16.19
N LEU A 64 15.13 -11.46 -15.59
CA LEU A 64 16.20 -10.51 -15.86
C LEU A 64 17.58 -11.12 -15.54
N GLN A 65 17.73 -11.76 -14.38
CA GLN A 65 19.00 -12.42 -14.02
C GLN A 65 19.38 -13.55 -14.97
N ARG A 66 18.39 -14.26 -15.53
CA ARG A 66 18.62 -15.35 -16.48
C ARG A 66 19.02 -14.84 -17.86
N THR A 67 18.44 -13.73 -18.34
CA THR A 67 18.60 -13.22 -19.71
C THR A 67 19.66 -12.13 -19.82
N SER A 68 19.81 -11.30 -18.80
CA SER A 68 20.65 -10.11 -18.79
C SER A 68 21.20 -9.84 -17.37
N PRO A 69 22.04 -10.72 -16.82
CA PRO A 69 22.48 -10.63 -15.42
C PRO A 69 23.22 -9.33 -15.07
N ASP A 70 23.92 -8.75 -16.04
CA ASP A 70 24.68 -7.49 -15.86
C ASP A 70 23.77 -6.24 -15.86
N SER A 71 22.48 -6.42 -16.12
CA SER A 71 21.52 -5.31 -16.14
C SER A 71 20.93 -4.97 -14.77
N LEU A 72 21.18 -5.78 -13.75
CA LEU A 72 20.90 -5.44 -12.35
C LEU A 72 22.12 -4.72 -11.76
N LEU A 73 22.03 -3.40 -11.67
CA LEU A 73 23.14 -2.54 -11.24
C LEU A 73 23.18 -2.31 -9.73
N GLY A 74 22.02 -2.35 -9.07
CA GLY A 74 21.86 -2.16 -7.63
C GLY A 74 21.35 -3.40 -6.92
N ASN A 75 20.99 -3.24 -5.65
CA ASN A 75 20.44 -4.29 -4.82
C ASN A 75 18.95 -4.09 -4.59
N ILE A 76 18.16 -5.15 -4.72
CA ILE A 76 16.72 -5.14 -4.51
C ILE A 76 16.36 -6.10 -3.40
N GLU A 77 15.64 -5.61 -2.40
CA GLU A 77 15.17 -6.38 -1.26
C GLU A 77 13.64 -6.44 -1.25
N LEU A 78 13.07 -7.64 -1.25
CA LEU A 78 11.64 -7.88 -1.17
C LEU A 78 11.29 -8.48 0.18
N TYR A 79 10.42 -7.83 0.92
CA TYR A 79 9.88 -8.26 2.22
C TYR A 79 8.38 -8.57 2.05
N PRO A 80 8.01 -9.75 1.54
CA PRO A 80 6.63 -10.01 1.12
C PRO A 80 5.64 -10.19 2.29
N ALA A 81 6.12 -10.56 3.49
CA ALA A 81 5.26 -10.99 4.58
C ALA A 81 5.89 -10.65 5.93
N ILE A 82 5.68 -9.43 6.41
CA ILE A 82 6.24 -8.99 7.71
C ILE A 82 5.44 -9.56 8.88
N ASN A 83 4.12 -9.48 8.82
CA ASN A 83 3.21 -10.01 9.84
C ASN A 83 2.75 -11.43 9.47
N THR A 84 3.65 -12.40 9.50
CA THR A 84 3.33 -13.81 9.17
C THR A 84 2.25 -14.40 10.08
N LEU A 85 2.21 -14.01 11.36
CA LEU A 85 1.16 -14.45 12.30
C LEU A 85 -0.22 -13.92 11.91
N GLY A 86 -0.30 -12.67 11.50
CA GLY A 86 -1.53 -12.06 11.02
C GLY A 86 -2.02 -12.71 9.73
N LEU A 87 -1.09 -13.01 8.80
CA LEU A 87 -1.39 -13.73 7.56
C LEU A 87 -1.97 -15.13 7.82
N ASP A 88 -1.36 -15.89 8.74
CA ASP A 88 -1.83 -17.23 9.10
C ASP A 88 -3.22 -17.23 9.73
N THR A 89 -3.57 -16.16 10.45
CA THR A 89 -4.85 -16.03 11.16
C THR A 89 -5.86 -15.12 10.48
N LEU A 90 -5.51 -14.58 9.31
CA LEU A 90 -6.35 -13.67 8.52
C LEU A 90 -6.78 -12.42 9.32
N THR A 91 -5.87 -11.89 10.12
CA THR A 91 -6.12 -10.71 10.97
C THR A 91 -5.20 -9.57 10.60
N ARG A 92 -5.71 -8.35 10.69
CA ARG A 92 -4.94 -7.14 10.40
C ARG A 92 -3.71 -7.00 11.30
N GLY A 93 -3.92 -7.06 12.60
CA GLY A 93 -2.88 -6.89 13.61
C GLY A 93 -2.03 -8.15 13.86
N LEU A 94 -1.09 -8.03 14.78
CA LEU A 94 -0.34 -9.17 15.32
C LEU A 94 -1.22 -9.93 16.31
N PRO A 95 -1.66 -11.16 16.02
CA PRO A 95 -2.39 -11.99 16.96
C PRO A 95 -1.58 -12.17 18.24
N VAL A 96 -2.24 -12.47 19.35
CA VAL A 96 -1.65 -12.59 20.70
C VAL A 96 -1.27 -11.25 21.34
N PHE A 97 -0.84 -10.25 20.55
CA PHE A 97 -0.47 -8.94 21.05
C PHE A 97 -1.60 -7.91 20.90
N ASP A 98 -2.63 -8.23 20.13
CA ASP A 98 -3.75 -7.34 19.78
C ASP A 98 -3.27 -5.94 19.34
N THR A 99 -2.22 -5.93 18.53
CA THR A 99 -1.52 -4.71 18.15
C THR A 99 -1.46 -4.56 16.64
N ASP A 100 -1.82 -3.39 16.13
CA ASP A 100 -1.51 -3.00 14.74
C ASP A 100 0.01 -2.75 14.65
N LEU A 101 0.73 -3.62 13.92
CA LEU A 101 2.17 -3.49 13.76
C LEU A 101 2.57 -2.14 13.16
N ASN A 102 1.74 -1.57 12.29
CA ASN A 102 1.98 -0.25 11.70
C ASN A 102 1.69 0.92 12.68
N ARG A 103 1.66 0.62 13.98
CA ARG A 103 1.64 1.59 15.08
C ARG A 103 2.80 1.37 16.06
N ALA A 104 3.72 0.45 15.75
CA ALA A 104 4.85 0.12 16.60
C ALA A 104 6.17 0.78 16.15
N PHE A 105 6.18 1.51 15.05
CA PHE A 105 7.37 2.15 14.50
C PHE A 105 7.71 3.47 15.20
N PRO A 106 9.01 3.82 15.33
CA PRO A 106 10.20 3.11 14.80
C PRO A 106 10.60 1.86 15.60
N GLY A 107 9.92 1.56 16.70
CA GLY A 107 10.18 0.39 17.52
C GLY A 107 11.35 0.51 18.48
N SER A 108 11.63 -0.57 19.21
CA SER A 108 12.71 -0.67 20.18
C SER A 108 13.26 -2.09 20.21
N ALA A 109 14.59 -2.26 20.09
CA ALA A 109 15.24 -3.56 20.14
C ALA A 109 15.09 -4.27 21.50
N GLY A 110 14.86 -3.51 22.58
CA GLY A 110 14.63 -4.04 23.94
C GLY A 110 13.16 -4.13 24.32
N GLY A 111 12.23 -3.79 23.42
CA GLY A 111 10.79 -3.78 23.66
C GLY A 111 10.11 -5.14 23.50
N PRO A 112 8.78 -5.19 23.59
CA PRO A 112 7.97 -6.36 23.26
C PRO A 112 8.12 -6.73 21.78
N LEU A 113 7.66 -7.93 21.39
CA LEU A 113 7.86 -8.46 20.04
C LEU A 113 7.47 -7.49 18.91
N PRO A 114 6.32 -6.80 18.93
CA PRO A 114 5.97 -5.86 17.86
C PRO A 114 7.00 -4.74 17.68
N GLU A 115 7.49 -4.16 18.77
CA GLU A 115 8.50 -3.10 18.72
C GLU A 115 9.87 -3.62 18.26
N ARG A 116 10.26 -4.85 18.66
CA ARG A 116 11.50 -5.47 18.21
C ARG A 116 11.48 -5.76 16.71
N LEU A 117 10.36 -6.23 16.20
CA LEU A 117 10.17 -6.46 14.76
C LEU A 117 10.21 -5.13 13.98
N ALA A 118 9.53 -4.10 14.49
CA ALA A 118 9.55 -2.77 13.90
C ALA A 118 10.98 -2.19 13.86
N ALA A 119 11.73 -2.26 14.97
CA ALA A 119 13.11 -1.78 15.04
C ALA A 119 14.06 -2.55 14.11
N ALA A 120 13.87 -3.86 13.97
CA ALA A 120 14.64 -4.67 13.04
C ALA A 120 14.35 -4.26 11.58
N LEU A 121 13.08 -4.02 11.23
CA LEU A 121 12.68 -3.56 9.90
C LEU A 121 13.24 -2.16 9.62
N MET A 122 13.15 -1.23 10.55
CA MET A 122 13.77 0.09 10.42
C MET A 122 15.27 0.00 10.15
N THR A 123 15.99 -0.84 10.90
CA THR A 123 17.42 -1.06 10.70
C THR A 123 17.74 -1.61 9.32
N ALA A 124 16.95 -2.57 8.84
CA ALA A 124 17.16 -3.20 7.54
C ALA A 124 16.88 -2.24 6.37
N LEU A 125 15.86 -1.40 6.49
CA LEU A 125 15.41 -0.51 5.40
C LEU A 125 16.15 0.83 5.37
N SER A 126 16.68 1.31 6.49
CA SER A 126 17.36 2.61 6.57
C SER A 126 18.50 2.72 5.56
N GLY A 127 18.59 3.88 4.89
CA GLY A 127 19.58 4.14 3.85
C GLY A 127 19.28 3.51 2.49
N SER A 128 18.10 2.92 2.28
CA SER A 128 17.61 2.58 0.94
C SER A 128 17.34 3.87 0.15
N ALA A 129 17.64 3.84 -1.16
CA ALA A 129 17.33 4.97 -2.05
C ALA A 129 15.82 5.18 -2.20
N LEU A 130 15.04 4.11 -2.07
CA LEU A 130 13.59 4.13 -2.02
C LEU A 130 13.07 2.87 -1.33
N VAL A 131 12.06 3.03 -0.50
CA VAL A 131 11.22 1.95 0.02
C VAL A 131 9.81 2.14 -0.52
N VAL A 132 9.17 1.06 -0.97
CA VAL A 132 7.75 1.04 -1.30
C VAL A 132 7.05 0.14 -0.28
N ASP A 133 6.23 0.74 0.57
CA ASP A 133 5.40 0.06 1.58
C ASP A 133 4.02 -0.17 1.00
N ILE A 134 3.68 -1.45 0.72
CA ILE A 134 2.47 -1.80 -0.02
C ILE A 134 1.40 -2.29 0.95
N HIS A 135 0.28 -1.59 0.90
CA HIS A 135 -0.93 -1.90 1.63
C HIS A 135 -2.10 -2.21 0.70
N ALA A 136 -3.12 -2.86 1.24
CA ALA A 136 -4.45 -2.87 0.67
C ALA A 136 -5.38 -2.08 1.59
N SER A 137 -6.56 -1.72 1.09
CA SER A 137 -7.60 -1.23 1.98
C SER A 137 -8.01 -2.33 2.98
N ASN A 138 -8.71 -1.95 4.03
CA ASN A 138 -9.32 -2.94 4.91
C ASN A 138 -10.37 -3.79 4.16
N ILE A 139 -10.92 -4.81 4.81
CA ILE A 139 -11.92 -5.72 4.22
C ILE A 139 -13.25 -5.05 3.83
N TYR A 140 -13.46 -3.81 4.22
CA TYR A 140 -14.74 -3.10 4.06
C TYR A 140 -14.79 -2.19 2.84
N LEU A 141 -13.65 -1.66 2.41
CA LEU A 141 -13.56 -0.61 1.40
C LEU A 141 -12.70 -1.07 0.21
N ARG A 142 -13.07 -0.64 -0.98
CA ARG A 142 -12.24 -0.76 -2.17
C ARG A 142 -11.58 0.56 -2.47
N GLU A 143 -10.27 0.52 -2.64
CA GLU A 143 -9.43 1.67 -3.02
C GLU A 143 -8.91 1.49 -4.44
N ILE A 144 -8.77 2.61 -5.17
CA ILE A 144 -7.98 2.61 -6.40
C ILE A 144 -6.50 2.53 -6.08
N PRO A 145 -5.63 2.18 -7.05
CA PRO A 145 -4.21 2.31 -6.89
C PRO A 145 -3.80 3.76 -6.61
N GLN A 146 -3.23 4.00 -5.43
CA GLN A 146 -2.88 5.34 -4.98
C GLN A 146 -1.60 5.34 -4.15
N VAL A 147 -0.91 6.48 -4.13
CA VAL A 147 0.15 6.77 -3.17
C VAL A 147 -0.40 7.70 -2.10
N ARG A 148 -0.14 7.37 -0.84
CA ARG A 148 -0.44 8.24 0.30
C ARG A 148 0.84 8.88 0.81
N ILE A 149 0.84 10.19 0.96
CA ILE A 149 2.01 10.98 1.37
C ILE A 149 1.61 11.90 2.51
N ASN A 150 2.40 11.91 3.59
CA ASN A 150 2.28 12.95 4.60
C ASN A 150 2.77 14.26 4.01
N GLN A 151 1.98 15.31 4.13
CA GLN A 151 2.21 16.61 3.47
C GLN A 151 3.59 17.22 3.78
N GLU A 152 4.15 16.92 4.94
CA GLU A 152 5.51 17.37 5.33
C GLU A 152 6.64 16.79 4.46
N PHE A 153 6.38 15.72 3.70
CA PHE A 153 7.35 15.06 2.80
C PHE A 153 6.99 15.22 1.32
N ASP A 154 6.05 16.10 0.97
CA ASP A 154 5.51 16.21 -0.39
C ASP A 154 6.56 16.65 -1.41
N ASP A 155 7.42 17.62 -1.08
CA ASP A 155 8.52 18.09 -1.93
C ASP A 155 9.46 16.96 -2.35
N LEU A 156 9.71 16.00 -1.45
CA LEU A 156 10.57 14.85 -1.71
C LEU A 156 9.84 13.74 -2.48
N LEU A 157 8.61 13.43 -2.06
CA LEU A 157 7.95 12.19 -2.47
C LEU A 157 7.04 12.33 -3.68
N VAL A 158 6.42 13.50 -3.90
CA VAL A 158 5.52 13.72 -5.04
C VAL A 158 6.22 13.51 -6.40
N PRO A 159 7.46 13.99 -6.64
CA PRO A 159 8.15 13.72 -7.89
C PRO A 159 8.34 12.21 -8.17
N ILE A 160 8.64 11.41 -7.14
CA ILE A 160 8.79 9.96 -7.24
C ILE A 160 7.41 9.31 -7.46
N ALA A 161 6.42 9.70 -6.66
CA ALA A 161 5.07 9.18 -6.73
C ALA A 161 4.41 9.35 -8.11
N ARG A 162 4.69 10.45 -8.80
CA ARG A 162 4.22 10.68 -10.20
C ARG A 162 4.73 9.64 -11.18
N ARG A 163 5.81 8.93 -10.87
CA ARG A 163 6.41 7.88 -11.69
C ARG A 163 5.93 6.48 -11.35
N MET A 164 5.16 6.34 -10.25
CA MET A 164 4.71 5.04 -9.75
C MET A 164 3.57 4.40 -10.54
N ASN A 165 3.12 5.04 -11.64
CA ASN A 165 2.06 4.51 -12.51
C ASN A 165 0.73 4.26 -11.77
N LEU A 166 0.42 5.06 -10.75
CA LEU A 166 -0.81 4.93 -9.97
C LEU A 166 -1.81 6.02 -10.34
N ASP A 167 -3.06 5.86 -9.92
CA ASP A 167 -4.17 6.72 -10.36
C ASP A 167 -4.30 7.98 -9.52
N LEU A 168 -3.87 7.93 -8.25
CA LEU A 168 -4.04 9.03 -7.30
C LEU A 168 -2.79 9.22 -6.42
N ILE A 169 -2.42 10.46 -6.18
CA ILE A 169 -1.55 10.88 -5.08
C ILE A 169 -2.42 11.61 -4.07
N TRP A 170 -2.52 11.08 -2.86
CA TRP A 170 -3.27 11.69 -1.79
C TRP A 170 -2.34 12.26 -0.72
N LEU A 171 -2.35 13.58 -0.59
CA LEU A 171 -1.59 14.31 0.41
C LEU A 171 -2.41 14.44 1.68
N HIS A 172 -1.93 13.86 2.76
CA HIS A 172 -2.59 13.92 4.07
C HIS A 172 -1.95 14.98 4.96
N GLY A 173 -2.76 15.73 5.67
CA GLY A 173 -2.30 16.49 6.83
C GLY A 173 -1.69 15.55 7.88
N ALA A 174 -0.69 16.05 8.61
CA ALA A 174 -0.07 15.29 9.70
C ALA A 174 -1.12 14.97 10.78
N ALA A 175 -1.41 13.68 10.97
CA ALA A 175 -2.17 13.19 12.11
C ALA A 175 -1.23 12.35 12.98
N THR A 176 -1.23 12.56 14.28
CA THR A 176 -0.35 11.88 15.25
C THR A 176 -0.36 10.34 15.12
N VAL A 177 -1.49 9.77 14.66
CA VAL A 177 -1.62 8.33 14.42
C VAL A 177 -0.74 7.85 13.25
N LEU A 178 -0.37 8.72 12.31
CA LEU A 178 0.49 8.37 11.17
C LEU A 178 1.98 8.43 11.53
N GLU A 179 2.37 9.13 12.60
CA GLU A 179 3.77 9.27 13.03
C GLU A 179 4.40 7.95 13.48
N THR A 180 3.59 6.94 13.81
CA THR A 180 4.03 5.62 14.25
C THR A 180 4.00 4.55 13.15
N THR A 181 3.92 4.96 11.89
CA THR A 181 3.96 4.06 10.73
C THR A 181 5.39 3.85 10.24
N VAL A 182 5.61 2.75 9.51
CA VAL A 182 6.92 2.48 8.89
C VAL A 182 7.33 3.60 7.94
N ALA A 183 6.41 4.07 7.11
CA ALA A 183 6.71 5.09 6.10
C ALA A 183 7.06 6.44 6.73
N HIS A 184 6.29 6.91 7.73
CA HIS A 184 6.62 8.14 8.44
C HIS A 184 7.97 8.04 9.14
N SER A 185 8.23 6.94 9.85
CA SER A 185 9.48 6.73 10.57
C SER A 185 10.70 6.71 9.63
N LEU A 186 10.58 6.07 8.45
CA LEU A 186 11.64 6.05 7.44
C LEU A 186 11.87 7.44 6.84
N ASN A 187 10.82 8.14 6.45
CA ASN A 187 10.91 9.49 5.89
C ASN A 187 11.54 10.46 6.89
N SER A 188 11.15 10.37 8.16
CA SER A 188 11.71 11.21 9.24
C SER A 188 13.20 10.96 9.50
N CYS A 189 13.71 9.76 9.21
CA CYS A 189 15.14 9.47 9.30
C CYS A 189 15.90 9.61 7.97
N GLY A 190 15.28 10.22 6.95
CA GLY A 190 15.91 10.52 5.66
C GLY A 190 15.97 9.35 4.67
N THR A 191 15.17 8.31 4.88
CA THR A 191 15.02 7.20 3.93
C THR A 191 13.68 7.36 3.20
N PRO A 192 13.66 7.70 1.89
CA PRO A 192 12.41 7.89 1.15
C PRO A 192 11.54 6.64 1.17
N CYS A 193 10.29 6.78 1.62
CA CYS A 193 9.33 5.70 1.66
C CYS A 193 7.97 6.16 1.12
N LEU A 194 7.46 5.48 0.11
CA LEU A 194 6.13 5.69 -0.46
C LEU A 194 5.17 4.62 0.06
N VAL A 195 3.99 5.04 0.50
CA VAL A 195 2.88 4.12 0.81
C VAL A 195 2.03 3.95 -0.44
N ALA A 196 2.05 2.75 -1.02
CA ALA A 196 1.13 2.36 -2.09
C ALA A 196 -0.06 1.63 -1.49
N GLU A 197 -1.28 2.09 -1.78
CA GLU A 197 -2.51 1.51 -1.28
C GLU A 197 -3.46 1.20 -2.44
N MET A 198 -4.07 0.01 -2.46
CA MET A 198 -4.96 -0.42 -3.53
C MET A 198 -5.85 -1.59 -3.13
N GLY A 199 -6.94 -1.79 -3.87
CA GLY A 199 -7.77 -2.99 -3.76
C GLY A 199 -8.57 -3.08 -2.46
N VAL A 200 -8.75 -4.29 -1.98
CA VAL A 200 -9.56 -4.65 -0.81
C VAL A 200 -8.83 -5.71 0.00
N GLY A 201 -8.85 -5.62 1.30
CA GLY A 201 -8.34 -6.65 2.20
C GLY A 201 -8.91 -8.04 1.90
N MET A 202 -8.14 -9.09 2.16
CA MET A 202 -8.46 -10.49 1.90
C MET A 202 -8.63 -10.85 0.41
N ARG A 203 -8.18 -9.99 -0.49
CA ARG A 203 -8.30 -10.18 -1.95
C ARG A 203 -7.02 -9.79 -2.66
N ILE A 204 -6.95 -10.18 -3.95
CA ILE A 204 -5.92 -9.76 -4.89
C ILE A 204 -6.62 -9.24 -6.14
N THR A 205 -6.23 -8.05 -6.58
CA THR A 205 -6.70 -7.41 -7.81
C THR A 205 -5.54 -7.38 -8.81
N PRO A 206 -5.36 -8.42 -9.65
CA PRO A 206 -4.13 -8.60 -10.42
C PRO A 206 -3.74 -7.41 -11.29
N HIS A 207 -4.72 -6.74 -11.93
CA HIS A 207 -4.43 -5.59 -12.80
C HIS A 207 -3.92 -4.37 -12.00
N TYR A 208 -4.35 -4.14 -10.74
CA TYR A 208 -3.78 -3.12 -9.87
C TYR A 208 -2.33 -3.46 -9.48
N CYS A 209 -2.10 -4.73 -9.18
CA CYS A 209 -0.75 -5.21 -8.87
C CYS A 209 0.19 -5.05 -10.07
N ASP A 210 -0.24 -5.41 -11.28
CA ASP A 210 0.54 -5.24 -12.51
C ASP A 210 0.83 -3.77 -12.82
N GLN A 211 -0.14 -2.89 -12.56
CA GLN A 211 0.01 -1.44 -12.68
C GLN A 211 1.12 -0.93 -11.74
N LEU A 212 1.11 -1.32 -10.47
CA LEU A 212 2.13 -0.95 -9.49
C LEU A 212 3.49 -1.56 -9.83
N VAL A 213 3.56 -2.82 -10.27
CA VAL A 213 4.81 -3.46 -10.72
C VAL A 213 5.45 -2.66 -11.86
N ALA A 214 4.68 -2.23 -12.86
CA ALA A 214 5.18 -1.38 -13.93
C ALA A 214 5.77 -0.07 -13.38
N GLY A 215 5.09 0.58 -12.44
CA GLY A 215 5.57 1.80 -11.78
C GLY A 215 6.87 1.59 -11.03
N ILE A 216 6.95 0.56 -10.19
CA ILE A 216 8.15 0.22 -9.41
C ILE A 216 9.35 -0.01 -10.33
N LEU A 217 9.19 -0.81 -11.39
CA LEU A 217 10.28 -1.11 -12.33
C LEU A 217 10.77 0.15 -13.08
N ASN A 218 9.86 1.05 -13.46
CA ASN A 218 10.23 2.32 -14.09
C ASN A 218 11.01 3.22 -13.11
N VAL A 219 10.55 3.32 -11.85
CA VAL A 219 11.26 4.10 -10.82
C VAL A 219 12.63 3.49 -10.51
N TRP A 220 12.76 2.16 -10.45
CA TRP A 220 14.07 1.52 -10.26
C TRP A 220 15.03 1.79 -11.41
N LYS A 221 14.52 1.89 -12.64
CA LYS A 221 15.30 2.30 -13.80
C LYS A 221 15.75 3.76 -13.70
N ASP A 222 14.85 4.67 -13.31
CA ASP A 222 15.15 6.09 -13.09
C ASP A 222 16.20 6.30 -11.98
N LEU A 223 16.19 5.46 -10.94
CA LEU A 223 17.17 5.46 -9.84
C LEU A 223 18.52 4.79 -10.22
N GLY A 224 18.64 4.22 -11.41
CA GLY A 224 19.84 3.53 -11.85
C GLY A 224 20.05 2.17 -11.18
N VAL A 225 19.04 1.59 -10.59
CA VAL A 225 19.06 0.20 -10.04
C VAL A 225 19.04 -0.82 -11.18
N LEU A 226 18.37 -0.48 -12.26
CA LEU A 226 18.32 -1.24 -13.52
C LEU A 226 19.07 -0.49 -14.61
N ALA A 227 19.70 -1.23 -15.51
CA ALA A 227 20.40 -0.64 -16.66
C ALA A 227 19.42 0.11 -17.59
N PRO A 228 19.85 1.21 -18.24
CA PRO A 228 18.98 2.04 -19.07
C PRO A 228 18.34 1.33 -20.27
N ASP A 229 18.96 0.28 -20.77
CA ASP A 229 18.51 -0.53 -21.92
C ASP A 229 17.54 -1.65 -21.53
N VAL A 230 17.32 -1.88 -20.22
CA VAL A 230 16.35 -2.87 -19.75
C VAL A 230 14.95 -2.47 -20.20
N SER A 231 14.27 -3.40 -20.86
CA SER A 231 12.85 -3.24 -21.18
C SER A 231 12.00 -3.48 -19.94
N VAL A 232 11.23 -2.47 -19.55
CA VAL A 232 10.24 -2.55 -18.44
C VAL A 232 8.85 -2.30 -19.00
N PRO A 233 7.77 -2.79 -18.34
CA PRO A 233 6.41 -2.48 -18.75
C PRO A 233 6.16 -0.98 -18.79
N GLU A 234 5.29 -0.55 -19.71
CA GLU A 234 4.94 0.86 -19.85
C GLU A 234 4.20 1.38 -18.60
N ALA A 235 4.59 2.57 -18.15
CA ALA A 235 3.93 3.31 -17.09
C ALA A 235 3.13 4.45 -17.73
N SER A 236 1.83 4.24 -17.98
CA SER A 236 0.97 5.14 -18.75
C SER A 236 0.00 5.96 -17.88
N HIS A 237 -0.19 5.61 -16.60
CA HIS A 237 -1.08 6.32 -15.70
C HIS A 237 -0.46 7.62 -15.21
N VAL A 238 -1.24 8.69 -15.30
CA VAL A 238 -0.89 10.01 -14.75
C VAL A 238 -1.78 10.26 -13.55
N PRO A 239 -1.23 10.32 -12.32
CA PRO A 239 -2.04 10.43 -11.12
C PRO A 239 -2.74 11.78 -11.01
N LEU A 240 -3.99 11.75 -10.56
CA LEU A 240 -4.65 12.91 -9.98
C LEU A 240 -4.01 13.23 -8.62
N ILE A 241 -4.11 14.48 -8.17
CA ILE A 241 -3.63 14.88 -6.84
C ILE A 241 -4.81 15.33 -6.01
N ALA A 242 -4.99 14.67 -4.87
CA ALA A 242 -5.95 15.02 -3.84
C ALA A 242 -5.24 15.50 -2.57
N ASP A 243 -5.91 16.34 -1.83
CA ASP A 243 -5.56 16.74 -0.46
C ASP A 243 -6.82 16.78 0.41
N ASP A 244 -6.65 16.96 1.71
CA ASP A 244 -7.77 16.96 2.65
C ASP A 244 -8.82 18.06 2.36
N SER A 245 -8.47 19.08 1.57
CA SER A 245 -9.40 20.16 1.21
C SER A 245 -10.41 19.77 0.11
N ASN A 246 -10.12 18.73 -0.67
CA ASN A 246 -10.97 18.31 -1.78
C ASN A 246 -11.44 16.85 -1.69
N VAL A 247 -11.12 16.14 -0.60
CA VAL A 247 -11.64 14.81 -0.35
C VAL A 247 -12.86 14.85 0.58
N HIS A 248 -13.98 14.34 0.09
CA HIS A 248 -15.24 14.29 0.81
C HIS A 248 -15.53 12.87 1.30
N TYR A 249 -15.73 12.71 2.61
CA TYR A 249 -16.05 11.45 3.26
C TYR A 249 -17.56 11.29 3.38
N LEU A 250 -18.08 10.17 2.94
CA LEU A 250 -19.49 9.83 3.03
C LEU A 250 -19.66 8.70 4.03
N ASN A 251 -20.36 8.96 5.13
CA ASN A 251 -20.63 7.99 6.16
C ASN A 251 -22.11 7.56 6.14
N ALA A 252 -22.37 6.32 6.53
CA ALA A 252 -23.70 5.77 6.65
C ALA A 252 -24.53 6.53 7.71
N GLN A 253 -25.73 6.95 7.35
CA GLN A 253 -26.65 7.64 8.28
C GLN A 253 -27.52 6.66 9.06
N THR A 254 -27.49 5.39 8.71
CA THR A 254 -28.23 4.31 9.38
C THR A 254 -27.53 2.97 9.19
N SER A 255 -27.89 1.99 10.02
CA SER A 255 -27.41 0.62 9.86
C SER A 255 -28.29 -0.16 8.89
N GLY A 256 -27.70 -1.12 8.14
CA GLY A 256 -28.42 -1.96 7.18
C GLY A 256 -27.50 -2.68 6.22
N MET A 257 -28.02 -3.04 5.05
CA MET A 257 -27.24 -3.60 3.95
C MET A 257 -27.04 -2.55 2.87
N PHE A 258 -25.80 -2.29 2.50
CA PHE A 258 -25.44 -1.39 1.41
C PHE A 258 -25.46 -2.11 0.07
N ILE A 259 -26.20 -1.53 -0.89
CA ILE A 259 -26.27 -1.95 -2.27
C ILE A 259 -25.68 -0.83 -3.13
N PRO A 260 -24.49 -1.02 -3.73
CA PRO A 260 -23.87 0.01 -4.56
C PRO A 260 -24.64 0.20 -5.86
N ALA A 261 -24.80 1.46 -6.30
CA ALA A 261 -25.37 1.85 -7.58
C ALA A 261 -24.34 2.46 -8.52
N ALA A 262 -23.25 3.01 -7.98
CA ALA A 262 -22.15 3.57 -8.75
C ALA A 262 -21.02 2.55 -8.90
N SER A 263 -20.25 2.70 -9.98
CA SER A 263 -19.01 1.97 -10.17
C SER A 263 -17.85 2.70 -9.50
N HIS A 264 -16.89 1.94 -9.00
CA HIS A 264 -15.64 2.46 -8.47
C HIS A 264 -14.80 3.11 -9.58
N TRP A 265 -14.09 4.20 -9.26
CA TRP A 265 -13.24 4.96 -10.19
C TRP A 265 -14.02 5.54 -11.37
N THR A 266 -15.12 6.25 -11.06
CA THR A 266 -15.95 6.95 -12.05
C THR A 266 -16.19 8.40 -11.66
N ASP A 267 -16.47 9.23 -12.66
CA ASP A 267 -16.99 10.57 -12.44
C ASP A 267 -18.40 10.49 -11.85
N VAL A 268 -18.65 11.30 -10.84
CA VAL A 268 -19.96 11.43 -10.19
C VAL A 268 -20.38 12.89 -10.12
N ARG A 269 -21.70 13.13 -10.10
CA ARG A 269 -22.27 14.46 -9.98
C ARG A 269 -22.80 14.72 -8.57
N CYS A 270 -22.82 15.98 -8.17
CA CYS A 270 -23.47 16.39 -6.94
C CYS A 270 -24.93 15.91 -6.90
N GLY A 271 -25.33 15.23 -5.80
CA GLY A 271 -26.64 14.62 -5.64
C GLY A 271 -26.82 13.23 -6.27
N GLU A 272 -25.86 12.74 -7.05
CA GLU A 272 -25.92 11.39 -7.65
C GLU A 272 -25.94 10.31 -6.57
N VAL A 273 -26.82 9.30 -6.74
CA VAL A 273 -26.93 8.16 -5.82
C VAL A 273 -25.79 7.18 -6.08
N LEU A 274 -24.92 7.01 -5.11
CA LEU A 274 -23.80 6.06 -5.14
C LEU A 274 -24.21 4.68 -4.67
N GLY A 275 -25.31 4.58 -3.96
CA GLY A 275 -25.88 3.33 -3.45
C GLY A 275 -26.98 3.58 -2.42
N THR A 276 -27.61 2.50 -1.97
CA THR A 276 -28.72 2.54 -1.00
C THR A 276 -28.40 1.63 0.18
N ILE A 277 -28.87 2.02 1.36
CA ILE A 277 -28.90 1.17 2.56
C ILE A 277 -30.30 0.66 2.71
N VAL A 278 -30.48 -0.66 2.76
CA VAL A 278 -31.78 -1.31 2.76
C VAL A 278 -31.99 -2.17 4.02
N SER A 279 -33.27 -2.34 4.40
CA SER A 279 -33.68 -3.25 5.47
C SER A 279 -34.03 -4.63 4.90
N PRO A 280 -33.39 -5.72 5.34
CA PRO A 280 -33.78 -7.06 4.93
C PRO A 280 -35.10 -7.52 5.52
N PHE A 281 -35.60 -6.87 6.59
CA PHE A 281 -36.81 -7.25 7.26
C PHE A 281 -38.07 -6.63 6.66
N GLN A 282 -37.97 -5.36 6.25
CA GLN A 282 -39.11 -4.56 5.78
C GLN A 282 -39.14 -4.43 4.27
N GLY A 283 -37.99 -4.66 3.60
CA GLY A 283 -37.84 -4.45 2.15
C GLY A 283 -37.72 -2.97 1.77
N ASP A 284 -37.58 -2.08 2.75
CA ASP A 284 -37.52 -0.65 2.53
C ASP A 284 -36.09 -0.15 2.28
N ILE A 285 -35.99 0.94 1.53
CA ILE A 285 -34.77 1.76 1.45
C ILE A 285 -34.74 2.65 2.70
N LEU A 286 -33.71 2.44 3.54
CA LEU A 286 -33.53 3.19 4.79
C LEU A 286 -32.79 4.50 4.55
N SER A 287 -31.85 4.53 3.61
CA SER A 287 -31.06 5.72 3.28
C SER A 287 -30.42 5.59 1.91
N GLU A 288 -30.19 6.71 1.26
CA GLU A 288 -29.40 6.83 0.03
C GLU A 288 -28.05 7.47 0.35
N VAL A 289 -26.98 6.92 -0.22
CA VAL A 289 -25.65 7.51 -0.17
C VAL A 289 -25.46 8.33 -1.44
N ARG A 290 -25.38 9.66 -1.29
CA ARG A 290 -25.29 10.59 -2.44
C ARG A 290 -23.96 11.33 -2.44
N SER A 291 -23.42 11.59 -3.63
CA SER A 291 -22.24 12.44 -3.77
C SER A 291 -22.55 13.89 -3.36
N PRO A 292 -21.73 14.50 -2.49
CA PRO A 292 -21.91 15.89 -2.08
C PRO A 292 -21.42 16.91 -3.12
N VAL A 293 -20.62 16.46 -4.10
CA VAL A 293 -19.95 17.32 -5.09
C VAL A 293 -19.85 16.62 -6.45
N ASP A 294 -19.56 17.39 -7.49
CA ASP A 294 -19.05 16.86 -8.74
C ASP A 294 -17.60 16.43 -8.53
N GLY A 295 -17.26 15.20 -8.90
CA GLY A 295 -15.93 14.67 -8.60
C GLY A 295 -15.67 13.27 -9.12
N VAL A 296 -14.69 12.62 -8.54
CA VAL A 296 -14.31 11.23 -8.83
C VAL A 296 -14.51 10.36 -7.60
N LEU A 297 -15.28 9.29 -7.75
CA LEU A 297 -15.49 8.28 -6.71
C LEU A 297 -14.26 7.34 -6.66
N PHE A 298 -13.38 7.49 -5.67
CA PHE A 298 -12.13 6.76 -5.61
C PHE A 298 -12.06 5.73 -4.47
N THR A 299 -12.98 5.79 -3.51
CA THR A 299 -13.18 4.77 -2.47
C THR A 299 -14.65 4.41 -2.44
N LEU A 300 -14.96 3.11 -2.42
CA LEU A 300 -16.35 2.64 -2.31
C LEU A 300 -16.43 1.46 -1.35
N ARG A 301 -17.52 1.40 -0.57
CA ARG A 301 -17.83 0.28 0.32
C ARG A 301 -17.99 -1.02 -0.47
N GLU A 302 -17.23 -2.04 -0.08
CA GLU A 302 -17.27 -3.38 -0.67
C GLU A 302 -18.05 -4.35 0.21
N TYR A 303 -17.82 -4.32 1.54
CA TYR A 303 -18.55 -5.19 2.48
C TYR A 303 -19.95 -4.61 2.77
N PRO A 304 -21.02 -5.39 2.49
CA PRO A 304 -22.36 -4.83 2.43
C PRO A 304 -22.98 -4.49 3.79
N LEU A 305 -22.59 -5.16 4.88
CA LEU A 305 -23.17 -4.83 6.20
C LEU A 305 -22.54 -3.54 6.73
N VAL A 306 -23.42 -2.62 7.13
CA VAL A 306 -22.99 -1.30 7.62
C VAL A 306 -23.69 -0.96 8.93
N TYR A 307 -22.95 -0.27 9.78
CA TYR A 307 -23.48 0.42 10.95
C TYR A 307 -23.53 1.92 10.67
N GLU A 308 -24.40 2.62 11.37
CA GLU A 308 -24.39 4.09 11.38
C GLU A 308 -22.97 4.60 11.66
N GLY A 309 -22.52 5.61 10.90
CA GLY A 309 -21.16 6.16 10.96
C GLY A 309 -20.12 5.38 10.13
N SER A 310 -20.42 4.18 9.61
CA SER A 310 -19.48 3.44 8.74
C SER A 310 -19.14 4.27 7.51
N LEU A 311 -17.85 4.29 7.14
CA LEU A 311 -17.42 4.93 5.88
C LEU A 311 -17.97 4.15 4.68
N MET A 312 -18.63 4.88 3.77
CA MET A 312 -19.30 4.33 2.60
C MET A 312 -18.53 4.63 1.31
N ALA A 313 -18.02 5.85 1.20
CA ALA A 313 -17.33 6.30 0.00
C ALA A 313 -16.41 7.49 0.30
N ARG A 314 -15.46 7.72 -0.60
CA ARG A 314 -14.74 8.99 -0.70
C ARG A 314 -14.85 9.52 -2.13
N VAL A 315 -15.15 10.79 -2.24
CA VAL A 315 -15.22 11.50 -3.53
C VAL A 315 -14.19 12.62 -3.50
N MET A 316 -13.31 12.60 -4.49
CA MET A 316 -12.40 13.72 -4.73
C MET A 316 -13.16 14.77 -5.55
N GLY A 317 -13.48 15.91 -4.93
CA GLY A 317 -14.09 17.03 -5.61
C GLY A 317 -13.15 17.63 -6.65
N ARG A 318 -13.67 18.00 -7.81
CA ARG A 318 -12.89 18.76 -8.79
C ARG A 318 -12.66 20.16 -8.23
N LYS A 319 -11.39 20.58 -8.09
CA LYS A 319 -11.08 21.97 -7.76
C LYS A 319 -11.71 22.82 -8.85
N GLY A 320 -12.69 23.65 -8.48
CA GLY A 320 -13.40 24.49 -9.44
C GLY A 320 -12.39 25.28 -10.26
N GLY A 321 -12.35 25.03 -11.55
CA GLY A 321 -11.67 25.91 -12.46
C GLY A 321 -12.33 27.27 -12.30
N ARG A 322 -11.59 28.26 -11.82
CA ARG A 322 -12.01 29.67 -12.05
C ARG A 322 -12.03 29.82 -13.57
N SER A 323 -13.25 29.89 -14.11
CA SER A 323 -13.52 30.31 -15.49
C SER A 323 -12.89 31.67 -15.75
#